data_6ede05bb02fab0ebd22bbcbd9ea5653a
#
_entry.id   6ede05bb02fab0ebd22bbcbd9ea5653a
#
_cell.length_a   1.000
_cell.length_b   1.000
_cell.length_c   1.000
_cell.angle_alpha   90.00
_cell.angle_beta   90.00
_cell.angle_gamma   90.00
#
_symmetry.space_group_name_H-M   'P 1'
#
loop_
_entity.id
_entity.type
_entity.pdbx_description
1 polymer ?
#
loop_
_entity_poly.entity_id
_entity_poly.type
_entity_poly.pdbx_seq_one_letter_code
_entity_poly.pdbx_strand_id
1 'polypeptide(L)'
;MLDASFQSCADLQELFQPISPDLDALQLSQGSLQGRLQVINLGSFRLSLLETNQTLFLSGSRRPQPCTIAVPLSDPQPADPIRAQGIDKPWPGLMGYNHQLRDFDLRLAANTALASLIISKEHLNERHQQLNTGDLTLERWEHTNQLELCEPL
;
A
#
# COMPACT_ATOMS: atom_id res chain seq x y z
N MET A 1 7.42 1.71 17.43
CA MET A 1 6.39 0.79 16.93
C MET A 1 5.03 1.40 17.26
N LEU A 2 4.15 1.56 16.29
CA LEU A 2 2.73 1.90 16.48
C LEU A 2 1.91 0.62 16.29
N ASP A 3 0.93 0.41 17.15
CA ASP A 3 -0.05 -0.66 17.02
C ASP A 3 -1.36 -0.14 17.62
N ALA A 4 -2.32 0.19 16.78
CA ALA A 4 -3.56 0.83 17.19
C ALA A 4 -4.76 0.37 16.37
N SER A 5 -5.91 0.27 17.01
CA SER A 5 -7.20 0.01 16.37
C SER A 5 -7.92 1.33 16.08
N PHE A 6 -8.76 1.33 15.04
CA PHE A 6 -9.62 2.45 14.68
C PHE A 6 -11.05 1.99 14.43
N GLN A 7 -12.00 2.89 14.69
CA GLN A 7 -13.44 2.63 14.51
C GLN A 7 -14.13 3.66 13.63
N SER A 8 -13.37 4.62 13.13
CA SER A 8 -13.87 5.65 12.20
C SER A 8 -12.77 6.03 11.18
N CYS A 9 -13.18 6.65 10.08
CA CYS A 9 -12.23 7.24 9.14
C CYS A 9 -11.41 8.36 9.77
N ALA A 10 -11.98 9.12 10.71
CA ALA A 10 -11.27 10.16 11.44
C ALA A 10 -10.14 9.58 12.31
N ASP A 11 -10.40 8.49 13.04
CA ASP A 11 -9.36 7.79 13.81
C ASP A 11 -8.23 7.31 12.89
N LEU A 12 -8.58 6.73 11.74
CA LEU A 12 -7.60 6.27 10.76
C LEU A 12 -6.73 7.41 10.23
N GLN A 13 -7.34 8.55 9.90
CA GLN A 13 -6.62 9.75 9.44
C GLN A 13 -5.66 10.27 10.53
N GLU A 14 -6.09 10.29 11.79
CA GLU A 14 -5.25 10.68 12.92
C GLU A 14 -4.04 9.73 13.09
N LEU A 15 -4.26 8.42 13.01
CA LEU A 15 -3.20 7.42 13.10
C LEU A 15 -2.18 7.53 11.95
N PHE A 16 -2.64 7.93 10.76
CA PHE A 16 -1.78 8.13 9.59
C PHE A 16 -1.06 9.48 9.56
N GLN A 17 -1.45 10.43 10.40
CA GLN A 17 -0.89 11.79 10.41
C GLN A 17 0.65 11.84 10.35
N PRO A 18 1.41 11.01 11.09
CA PRO A 18 2.87 10.99 11.00
C PRO A 18 3.43 10.42 9.70
N ILE A 19 2.62 9.67 8.94
CA ILE A 19 3.03 8.96 7.70
C ILE A 19 2.59 9.75 6.48
N SER A 20 1.32 10.13 6.43
CA SER A 20 0.66 10.87 5.37
C SER A 20 -0.30 11.88 6.00
N PRO A 21 0.17 13.10 6.29
CA PRO A 21 -0.61 14.09 7.04
C PRO A 21 -1.86 14.60 6.30
N ASP A 22 -1.92 14.41 5.00
CA ASP A 22 -3.02 14.78 4.11
C ASP A 22 -3.83 13.57 3.63
N LEU A 23 -3.74 12.43 4.34
CA LEU A 23 -4.59 11.28 4.05
C LEU A 23 -6.06 11.66 4.23
N ASP A 24 -6.84 11.43 3.20
CA ASP A 24 -8.30 11.41 3.26
C ASP A 24 -8.81 9.97 3.21
N ALA A 25 -9.80 9.66 4.02
CA ALA A 25 -10.37 8.32 4.14
C ALA A 25 -11.89 8.38 4.12
N LEU A 26 -12.50 7.54 3.28
CA LEU A 26 -13.95 7.40 3.17
C LEU A 26 -14.35 5.92 3.29
N GLN A 27 -15.36 5.63 4.09
CA GLN A 27 -15.97 4.31 4.11
C GLN A 27 -16.98 4.19 2.97
N LEU A 28 -16.81 3.18 2.12
CA LEU A 28 -17.69 2.94 0.96
C LEU A 28 -18.75 1.85 1.20
N SER A 29 -18.56 0.98 2.17
CA SER A 29 -19.53 -0.06 2.54
C SER A 29 -20.32 0.33 3.79
N GLN A 30 -21.51 -0.27 3.97
CA GLN A 30 -22.33 -0.07 5.15
C GLN A 30 -21.85 -0.94 6.31
N GLY A 31 -22.02 -0.46 7.52
CA GLY A 31 -21.69 -1.17 8.75
C GLY A 31 -20.69 -0.42 9.64
N SER A 32 -20.43 -0.96 10.81
CA SER A 32 -19.47 -0.38 11.73
C SER A 32 -18.05 -0.63 11.26
N LEU A 33 -17.27 0.42 11.09
CA LEU A 33 -15.86 0.33 10.74
C LEU A 33 -15.05 -0.19 11.94
N GLN A 34 -14.23 -1.18 11.68
CA GLN A 34 -13.21 -1.69 12.59
C GLN A 34 -11.97 -1.99 11.79
N GLY A 35 -10.83 -1.54 12.26
CA GLY A 35 -9.57 -1.83 11.64
C GLY A 35 -8.41 -1.70 12.61
N ARG A 36 -7.22 -2.02 12.12
CA ARG A 36 -5.97 -1.95 12.86
C ARG A 36 -4.87 -1.43 11.97
N LEU A 37 -4.06 -0.53 12.51
CA LEU A 37 -2.84 -0.04 11.87
C LEU A 37 -1.65 -0.40 12.73
N GLN A 38 -0.71 -1.14 12.15
CA GLN A 38 0.58 -1.43 12.75
C GLN A 38 1.68 -0.75 11.93
N VAL A 39 2.64 -0.11 12.58
CA VAL A 39 3.78 0.53 11.93
C VAL A 39 5.07 0.20 12.65
N ILE A 40 6.03 -0.34 11.92
CA ILE A 40 7.34 -0.74 12.41
C ILE A 40 8.40 0.04 11.64
N ASN A 41 9.24 0.78 12.36
CA ASN A 41 10.42 1.41 11.77
C ASN A 41 11.61 0.47 11.92
N LEU A 42 12.25 0.14 10.81
CA LEU A 42 13.37 -0.80 10.71
C LEU A 42 14.62 -0.09 10.18
N GLY A 43 14.93 1.08 10.71
CA GLY A 43 16.07 1.90 10.31
C GLY A 43 15.85 2.56 8.95
N SER A 44 16.38 1.95 7.89
CA SER A 44 16.31 2.49 6.51
C SER A 44 14.97 2.32 5.83
N PHE A 45 14.04 1.58 6.40
CA PHE A 45 12.70 1.39 5.85
C PHE A 45 11.64 1.30 6.95
N ARG A 46 10.40 1.52 6.55
CA ARG A 46 9.22 1.42 7.39
C ARG A 46 8.27 0.39 6.81
N LEU A 47 7.76 -0.47 7.65
CA LEU A 47 6.71 -1.41 7.31
C LEU A 47 5.43 -0.98 8.00
N SER A 48 4.31 -0.98 7.27
CA SER A 48 2.99 -0.79 7.83
C SER A 48 2.06 -1.92 7.41
N LEU A 49 1.15 -2.28 8.30
CA LEU A 49 0.06 -3.22 8.06
C LEU A 49 -1.25 -2.53 8.39
N LEU A 50 -2.12 -2.44 7.41
CA LEU A 50 -3.47 -1.89 7.54
C LEU A 50 -4.48 -3.01 7.33
N GLU A 51 -5.30 -3.27 8.33
CA GLU A 51 -6.41 -4.21 8.28
C GLU A 51 -7.73 -3.45 8.40
N THR A 52 -8.74 -3.85 7.63
CA THR A 52 -10.08 -3.25 7.67
C THR A 52 -11.17 -4.28 7.43
N ASN A 53 -12.28 -4.14 8.14
CA ASN A 53 -13.47 -4.95 7.93
C ASN A 53 -14.47 -4.33 6.91
N GLN A 54 -14.24 -3.09 6.50
CA GLN A 54 -15.09 -2.35 5.57
C GLN A 54 -14.32 -1.93 4.33
N THR A 55 -15.03 -1.73 3.22
CA THR A 55 -14.44 -1.12 2.03
C THR A 55 -14.10 0.32 2.28
N LEU A 56 -12.83 0.68 2.10
CA LEU A 56 -12.32 2.04 2.28
C LEU A 56 -11.80 2.61 0.96
N PHE A 57 -11.99 3.91 0.78
CA PHE A 57 -11.27 4.69 -0.21
C PHE A 57 -10.29 5.61 0.52
N LEU A 58 -9.04 5.53 0.16
CA LEU A 58 -7.93 6.31 0.72
C LEU A 58 -7.32 7.14 -0.39
N SER A 59 -7.11 8.42 -0.15
CA SER A 59 -6.43 9.31 -1.08
C SER A 59 -5.51 10.27 -0.35
N GLY A 60 -4.55 10.84 -1.07
CA GLY A 60 -3.61 11.80 -0.50
C GLY A 60 -2.47 12.09 -1.45
N SER A 61 -1.58 12.99 -1.04
CA SER A 61 -0.38 13.29 -1.81
C SER A 61 0.70 12.22 -1.61
N ARG A 62 1.45 11.95 -2.67
CA ARG A 62 2.66 11.14 -2.61
C ARG A 62 3.88 12.03 -2.52
N ARG A 63 4.75 11.71 -1.59
CA ARG A 63 6.09 12.29 -1.59
C ARG A 63 6.91 11.60 -2.69
N PRO A 64 7.71 12.35 -3.48
CA PRO A 64 8.55 11.75 -4.53
C PRO A 64 9.59 10.78 -3.97
N GLN A 65 9.90 10.87 -2.71
CA GLN A 65 10.72 9.94 -1.93
C GLN A 65 10.19 9.89 -0.49
N PRO A 66 10.13 8.72 0.14
CA PRO A 66 10.57 7.38 -0.29
C PRO A 66 9.58 6.67 -1.24
N CYS A 67 10.04 5.55 -1.81
CA CYS A 67 9.18 4.66 -2.60
C CYS A 67 8.26 3.86 -1.68
N THR A 68 7.02 3.68 -2.09
CA THR A 68 6.06 2.83 -1.38
C THR A 68 5.73 1.62 -2.23
N ILE A 69 5.91 0.44 -1.67
CA ILE A 69 5.52 -0.84 -2.27
C ILE A 69 4.46 -1.44 -1.38
N ALA A 70 3.32 -1.78 -1.94
CA ALA A 70 2.22 -2.36 -1.19
C ALA A 70 1.85 -3.75 -1.71
N VAL A 71 1.50 -4.63 -0.78
CA VAL A 71 1.14 -6.03 -1.04
C VAL A 71 -0.16 -6.31 -0.31
N PRO A 72 -1.25 -6.65 -1.01
CA PRO A 72 -2.41 -7.24 -0.36
C PRO A 72 -2.02 -8.59 0.27
N LEU A 73 -2.41 -8.83 1.51
CA LEU A 73 -2.12 -10.07 2.22
C LEU A 73 -3.28 -11.07 2.17
N SER A 74 -4.43 -10.66 1.67
CA SER A 74 -5.60 -11.49 1.50
C SER A 74 -6.16 -11.34 0.09
N ASP A 75 -6.67 -12.45 -0.46
CA ASP A 75 -7.32 -12.45 -1.76
C ASP A 75 -8.63 -11.64 -1.69
N PRO A 76 -8.75 -10.53 -2.40
CA PRO A 76 -9.98 -9.76 -2.43
C PRO A 76 -11.07 -10.55 -3.18
N GLN A 77 -12.31 -10.40 -2.74
CA GLN A 77 -13.43 -11.00 -3.46
C GLN A 77 -13.54 -10.40 -4.87
N PRO A 78 -13.84 -11.19 -5.92
CA PRO A 78 -13.98 -10.65 -7.28
C PRO A 78 -14.99 -9.52 -7.43
N ALA A 79 -16.03 -9.51 -6.60
CA ALA A 79 -17.04 -8.45 -6.55
C ALA A 79 -16.58 -7.19 -5.83
N ASP A 80 -15.48 -7.26 -5.07
CA ASP A 80 -14.92 -6.16 -4.27
C ASP A 80 -13.38 -6.12 -4.43
N PRO A 81 -12.85 -5.80 -5.62
CA PRO A 81 -11.43 -5.81 -5.89
C PRO A 81 -10.70 -4.65 -5.19
N ILE A 82 -9.43 -4.85 -4.89
CA ILE A 82 -8.53 -3.75 -4.56
C ILE A 82 -8.25 -2.96 -5.84
N ARG A 83 -8.40 -1.64 -5.76
CA ARG A 83 -8.18 -0.74 -6.90
C ARG A 83 -7.25 0.39 -6.51
N ALA A 84 -6.22 0.62 -7.29
CA ALA A 84 -5.33 1.76 -7.12
C ALA A 84 -5.16 2.51 -8.42
N GLN A 85 -5.23 3.84 -8.38
CA GLN A 85 -5.17 4.71 -9.57
C GLN A 85 -6.25 4.34 -10.61
N GLY A 86 -7.46 4.04 -10.14
CA GLY A 86 -8.57 3.66 -11.00
C GLY A 86 -8.47 2.26 -11.64
N ILE A 87 -7.43 1.49 -11.36
CA ILE A 87 -7.17 0.18 -11.98
C ILE A 87 -7.25 -0.93 -10.94
N ASP A 88 -7.97 -2.00 -11.25
CA ASP A 88 -8.02 -3.20 -10.42
C ASP A 88 -6.64 -3.83 -10.32
N LYS A 89 -6.27 -4.23 -9.10
CA LYS A 89 -4.94 -4.80 -8.83
C LYS A 89 -4.98 -6.32 -8.90
N PRO A 90 -3.99 -6.93 -9.56
CA PRO A 90 -3.90 -8.38 -9.62
C PRO A 90 -3.66 -8.97 -8.24
N TRP A 91 -4.11 -10.19 -8.04
CA TRP A 91 -3.79 -11.02 -6.88
C TRP A 91 -3.22 -12.37 -7.35
N PRO A 92 -2.10 -12.82 -6.81
CA PRO A 92 -1.15 -12.07 -5.97
C PRO A 92 -0.39 -11.02 -6.76
N GLY A 93 -0.07 -9.89 -6.15
CA GLY A 93 0.66 -8.82 -6.83
C GLY A 93 1.23 -7.75 -5.91
N LEU A 94 2.16 -6.99 -6.45
CA LEU A 94 2.75 -5.80 -5.83
C LEU A 94 2.19 -4.54 -6.49
N MET A 95 2.03 -3.46 -5.74
CA MET A 95 1.62 -2.16 -6.27
C MET A 95 2.42 -1.02 -5.65
N GLY A 96 2.47 0.10 -6.34
CA GLY A 96 2.83 1.38 -5.75
C GLY A 96 4.27 1.83 -5.88
N TYR A 97 5.03 1.48 -6.89
CA TYR A 97 6.41 1.95 -7.03
C TYR A 97 6.57 3.23 -7.85
N ASN A 98 5.61 3.62 -8.68
CA ASN A 98 5.78 4.78 -9.57
C ASN A 98 6.02 6.08 -8.78
N HIS A 99 7.27 6.55 -8.76
CA HIS A 99 7.69 7.76 -8.06
C HIS A 99 7.27 9.06 -8.78
N GLN A 100 6.78 8.98 -10.01
CA GLN A 100 6.30 10.14 -10.78
C GLN A 100 4.87 10.54 -10.39
N LEU A 101 4.14 9.64 -9.74
CA LEU A 101 2.80 9.94 -9.24
C LEU A 101 2.89 10.90 -8.05
N ARG A 102 2.19 12.02 -8.13
CA ARG A 102 2.11 13.03 -7.07
C ARG A 102 1.04 12.73 -6.05
N ASP A 103 -0.01 12.05 -6.50
CA ASP A 103 -1.15 11.71 -5.68
C ASP A 103 -1.38 10.19 -5.73
N PHE A 104 -2.05 9.68 -4.73
CA PHE A 104 -2.52 8.30 -4.74
C PHE A 104 -4.02 8.25 -4.47
N ASP A 105 -4.68 7.30 -5.08
CA ASP A 105 -5.98 6.81 -4.68
C ASP A 105 -5.93 5.28 -4.54
N LEU A 106 -6.57 4.78 -3.50
CA LEU A 106 -6.56 3.37 -3.16
C LEU A 106 -7.92 2.96 -2.60
N ARG A 107 -8.61 2.08 -3.30
CA ARG A 107 -9.78 1.42 -2.80
C ARG A 107 -9.37 0.06 -2.23
N LEU A 108 -9.52 -0.10 -0.92
CA LEU A 108 -9.34 -1.37 -0.21
C LEU A 108 -10.67 -2.11 -0.14
N ALA A 109 -10.65 -3.38 -0.44
CA ALA A 109 -11.80 -4.26 -0.27
C ALA A 109 -12.12 -4.49 1.23
N ALA A 110 -13.35 -4.83 1.52
CA ALA A 110 -13.74 -5.25 2.87
C ALA A 110 -12.98 -6.53 3.29
N ASN A 111 -12.70 -6.66 4.59
CA ASN A 111 -12.00 -7.80 5.18
C ASN A 111 -10.63 -8.08 4.54
N THR A 112 -9.91 -7.04 4.20
CA THR A 112 -8.57 -7.16 3.63
C THR A 112 -7.49 -6.60 4.56
N ALA A 113 -6.29 -7.11 4.36
CA ALA A 113 -5.07 -6.60 4.96
C ALA A 113 -4.09 -6.17 3.88
N LEU A 114 -3.51 -4.98 4.03
CA LEU A 114 -2.52 -4.41 3.14
C LEU A 114 -1.21 -4.18 3.89
N ALA A 115 -0.15 -4.84 3.47
CA ALA A 115 1.20 -4.51 3.91
C ALA A 115 1.82 -3.47 2.99
N SER A 116 2.50 -2.47 3.55
CA SER A 116 3.21 -1.45 2.77
C SER A 116 4.64 -1.29 3.28
N LEU A 117 5.58 -1.35 2.36
CA LEU A 117 7.00 -1.07 2.59
C LEU A 117 7.31 0.32 2.05
N ILE A 118 7.88 1.17 2.90
CA ILE A 118 8.35 2.51 2.56
C ILE A 118 9.87 2.50 2.66
N ILE A 119 10.55 2.70 1.55
CA ILE A 119 12.01 2.56 1.41
C ILE A 119 12.58 3.66 0.51
N SER A 120 13.81 4.14 0.77
CA SER A 120 14.44 5.08 -0.14
C SER A 120 14.76 4.44 -1.50
N LYS A 121 14.74 5.23 -2.57
CA LYS A 121 15.07 4.76 -3.92
C LYS A 121 16.50 4.23 -3.99
N GLU A 122 17.43 4.90 -3.31
CA GLU A 122 18.83 4.49 -3.25
C GLU A 122 18.98 3.10 -2.64
N HIS A 123 18.32 2.88 -1.50
CA HIS A 123 18.37 1.60 -0.80
C HIS A 123 17.74 0.46 -1.60
N LEU A 124 16.63 0.76 -2.28
CA LEU A 124 16.00 -0.19 -3.19
C LEU A 124 16.91 -0.56 -4.36
N ASN A 125 17.57 0.42 -4.98
CA ASN A 125 18.53 0.21 -6.05
C ASN A 125 19.73 -0.64 -5.59
N GLU A 126 20.29 -0.35 -4.43
CA GLU A 126 21.37 -1.13 -3.84
C GLU A 126 20.97 -2.60 -3.67
N ARG A 127 19.80 -2.86 -3.13
CA ARG A 127 19.29 -4.22 -2.95
C ARG A 127 19.02 -4.93 -4.27
N HIS A 128 18.46 -4.22 -5.24
CA HIS A 128 18.25 -4.76 -6.57
C HIS A 128 19.56 -5.20 -7.23
N GLN A 129 20.60 -4.37 -7.15
CA GLN A 129 21.93 -4.71 -7.66
C GLN A 129 22.54 -5.91 -6.94
N GLN A 130 22.41 -5.99 -5.61
CA GLN A 130 22.93 -7.10 -4.81
C GLN A 130 22.25 -8.45 -5.14
N LEU A 131 20.97 -8.43 -5.42
CA LEU A 131 20.18 -9.64 -5.69
C LEU A 131 20.29 -10.11 -7.14
N ASN A 132 20.90 -9.31 -8.02
CA ASN A 132 21.08 -9.60 -9.45
C ASN A 132 19.81 -10.16 -10.13
N THR A 133 18.68 -9.51 -9.88
CA THR A 133 17.34 -9.93 -10.33
C THR A 133 17.10 -9.62 -11.81
N GLY A 134 18.01 -10.03 -12.65
CA GLY A 134 18.22 -9.91 -14.10
C GLY A 134 17.18 -9.21 -14.99
N ASP A 135 15.91 -9.60 -14.95
CA ASP A 135 14.88 -9.10 -15.86
C ASP A 135 13.93 -8.07 -15.21
N LEU A 136 14.01 -7.86 -13.91
CA LEU A 136 13.18 -6.91 -13.21
C LEU A 136 13.86 -5.54 -13.21
N THR A 137 13.72 -4.79 -14.29
CA THR A 137 14.24 -3.42 -14.28
C THR A 137 13.31 -2.52 -13.46
N LEU A 138 13.89 -1.73 -12.55
CA LEU A 138 13.14 -0.72 -11.80
C LEU A 138 12.38 0.22 -12.74
N GLU A 139 12.92 0.52 -13.91
CA GLU A 139 12.31 1.31 -14.97
C GLU A 139 10.99 0.70 -15.46
N ARG A 140 10.94 -0.61 -15.68
CA ARG A 140 9.70 -1.30 -16.06
C ARG A 140 8.64 -1.20 -14.95
N TRP A 141 9.04 -1.33 -13.71
CA TRP A 141 8.16 -1.24 -12.57
C TRP A 141 7.63 0.18 -12.33
N GLU A 142 8.48 1.19 -12.54
CA GLU A 142 8.09 2.60 -12.49
C GLU A 142 6.95 2.93 -13.46
N HIS A 143 6.94 2.30 -14.64
CA HIS A 143 5.91 2.55 -15.66
C HIS A 143 4.59 1.81 -15.37
N THR A 144 4.66 0.59 -14.89
CA THR A 144 3.45 -0.23 -14.69
C THR A 144 2.77 0.03 -13.35
N ASN A 145 3.50 0.52 -12.35
CA ASN A 145 3.05 0.71 -10.98
C ASN A 145 2.39 -0.54 -10.35
N GLN A 146 2.64 -1.69 -10.92
CA GLN A 146 2.15 -2.98 -10.46
C GLN A 146 3.05 -4.10 -11.01
N LEU A 147 3.16 -5.17 -10.26
CA LEU A 147 3.82 -6.40 -10.63
C LEU A 147 2.96 -7.58 -10.23
N GLU A 148 2.59 -8.39 -11.18
CA GLU A 148 1.93 -9.66 -10.92
C GLU A 148 2.97 -10.68 -10.44
N LEU A 149 2.69 -11.34 -9.33
CA LEU A 149 3.56 -12.40 -8.82
C LEU A 149 3.13 -13.70 -9.49
N CYS A 150 4.02 -14.28 -10.28
CA CYS A 150 3.80 -15.64 -10.80
C CYS A 150 3.87 -16.64 -9.64
N GLU A 151 2.99 -17.61 -9.61
CA GLU A 151 3.12 -18.75 -8.72
C GLU A 151 4.47 -19.43 -9.00
N PRO A 152 5.22 -19.84 -7.97
CA PRO A 152 6.41 -20.64 -8.18
C PRO A 152 5.97 -21.95 -8.85
N LEU A 153 6.64 -22.26 -9.96
CA LEU A 153 6.47 -23.50 -10.70
C LEU A 153 6.80 -24.72 -9.83
#